data_7a2b5397da8dae04b17bd61c6f37c3e5
#
_entry.id   7a2b5397da8dae04b17bd61c6f37c3e5
#
_cell.length_a   1.000
_cell.length_b   1.000
_cell.length_c   1.000
_cell.angle_alpha   90.00
_cell.angle_beta   90.00
_cell.angle_gamma   90.00
#
_symmetry.space_group_name_H-M   'P 1'
#
loop_
_entity.id
_entity.type
_entity.pdbx_description
1 polymer ?
#
loop_
_entity_poly.entity_id
_entity_poly.type
_entity_poly.pdbx_seq_one_letter_code
_entity_poly.pdbx_strand_id
1 'polypeptide(L)'
;MSKKQPLTRRQKRLLKKRRRRRILFGIEIVILLILIAGVFIYAKLGKMNFTSLDFSKIGVNSGVSNNKVMKGYTTIGLVGLDNRSTKLKSGNSDTMIIASINNDTGEVRLASVFRDTYLDMTTGKFNKANSAYSTGGPEQAITMLNKNLDMDITDYVTVDFNAVVECVDLLGGVTIPEVSDEEAVLMHGYMDEINKLTKNNSKYLSGGGTNVEMDGVQACAYARIRYTTGDDYKRTERQRTVLTAMVQKAQKANLTTINSLIDELFGDIKTSFSNTELISLAAKVFNYSLGETIGFPFEKNTTTLGNKGSVVVPCDLESNVKQLHVFLYDDNEYAPTDTVKNNSAQIVNDTGFHQGEGY
;
A
#
# COMPACT_ATOMS: atom_id res chain seq x y z
N MET A 1 21.46 -49.49 46.60
CA MET A 1 21.86 -48.23 45.92
C MET A 1 23.29 -48.35 45.47
N SER A 2 23.55 -48.53 44.17
CA SER A 2 24.91 -48.64 43.63
C SER A 2 25.58 -47.26 43.60
N LYS A 3 26.63 -47.04 44.36
CA LYS A 3 27.45 -45.81 44.34
C LYS A 3 28.22 -45.75 43.02
N LYS A 4 27.87 -44.83 42.11
CA LYS A 4 28.60 -44.53 40.85
C LYS A 4 30.05 -44.18 41.22
N GLN A 5 31.03 -44.94 40.74
CA GLN A 5 32.45 -44.65 40.94
C GLN A 5 32.84 -43.29 40.34
N PRO A 6 33.67 -42.49 40.98
CA PRO A 6 34.09 -41.20 40.46
C PRO A 6 34.94 -41.34 39.18
N LEU A 7 34.62 -40.55 38.18
CA LEU A 7 35.32 -40.57 36.87
C LEU A 7 36.80 -40.20 37.02
N THR A 8 37.68 -41.00 36.37
CA THR A 8 39.12 -40.73 36.32
C THR A 8 39.45 -39.43 35.61
N ARG A 9 40.60 -38.81 35.88
CA ARG A 9 41.07 -37.57 35.20
C ARG A 9 41.06 -37.70 33.69
N ARG A 10 41.39 -38.86 33.12
CA ARG A 10 41.37 -39.15 31.70
C ARG A 10 39.95 -39.17 31.15
N GLN A 11 39.01 -39.80 31.83
CA GLN A 11 37.59 -39.83 31.44
C GLN A 11 36.94 -38.43 31.46
N LYS A 12 37.25 -37.59 32.49
CA LYS A 12 36.81 -36.21 32.56
C LYS A 12 37.32 -35.38 31.40
N ARG A 13 38.60 -35.53 30.99
CA ARG A 13 39.18 -34.86 29.82
C ARG A 13 38.51 -35.31 28.52
N LEU A 14 38.23 -36.58 28.33
CA LEU A 14 37.54 -37.10 27.13
C LEU A 14 36.09 -36.59 27.04
N LEU A 15 35.36 -36.54 28.15
CA LEU A 15 34.01 -36.00 28.19
C LEU A 15 34.00 -34.50 27.89
N LYS A 16 34.95 -33.73 28.44
CA LYS A 16 35.09 -32.29 28.13
C LYS A 16 35.41 -32.07 26.64
N LYS A 17 36.29 -32.89 26.03
CA LYS A 17 36.62 -32.82 24.62
C LYS A 17 35.43 -33.17 23.73
N ARG A 18 34.64 -34.21 24.10
CA ARG A 18 33.40 -34.59 23.39
C ARG A 18 32.33 -33.52 23.48
N ARG A 19 32.14 -32.92 24.69
CA ARG A 19 31.20 -31.82 24.88
C ARG A 19 31.58 -30.60 24.03
N ARG A 20 32.86 -30.20 24.03
CA ARG A 20 33.37 -29.08 23.21
C ARG A 20 33.18 -29.35 21.72
N ARG A 21 33.45 -30.56 21.23
CA ARG A 21 33.17 -30.89 19.84
C ARG A 21 31.68 -30.81 19.47
N ARG A 22 30.78 -31.29 20.36
CA ARG A 22 29.33 -31.16 20.12
C ARG A 22 28.87 -29.71 20.11
N ILE A 23 29.43 -28.89 20.95
CA ILE A 23 29.11 -27.43 20.95
C ILE A 23 29.63 -26.78 19.66
N LEU A 24 30.87 -27.06 19.25
CA LEU A 24 31.42 -26.54 17.99
C LEU A 24 30.60 -27.00 16.77
N PHE A 25 30.24 -28.27 16.70
CA PHE A 25 29.37 -28.79 15.63
C PHE A 25 27.98 -28.15 15.63
N GLY A 26 27.40 -27.88 16.81
CA GLY A 26 26.14 -27.13 16.92
C GLY A 26 26.27 -25.70 16.38
N ILE A 27 27.38 -25.01 16.69
CA ILE A 27 27.66 -23.66 16.17
C ILE A 27 27.84 -23.68 14.65
N GLU A 28 28.57 -24.66 14.10
CA GLU A 28 28.75 -24.83 12.66
C GLU A 28 27.42 -25.01 11.93
N ILE A 29 26.50 -25.84 12.49
CA ILE A 29 25.14 -26.01 11.91
C ILE A 29 24.37 -24.70 11.94
N VAL A 30 24.40 -23.93 13.05
CA VAL A 30 23.70 -22.65 13.16
C VAL A 30 24.25 -21.64 12.14
N ILE A 31 25.58 -21.56 11.97
CA ILE A 31 26.21 -20.71 10.97
C ILE A 31 25.78 -21.13 9.56
N LEU A 32 25.77 -22.43 9.25
CA LEU A 32 25.33 -22.94 7.96
C LEU A 32 23.87 -22.60 7.68
N LEU A 33 22.98 -22.74 8.66
CA LEU A 33 21.58 -22.35 8.53
C LEU A 33 21.40 -20.85 8.28
N ILE A 34 22.19 -20.01 8.95
CA ILE A 34 22.19 -18.56 8.72
C ILE A 34 22.68 -18.24 7.31
N LEU A 35 23.73 -18.90 6.83
CA LEU A 35 24.24 -18.72 5.47
C LEU A 35 23.21 -19.16 4.41
N ILE A 36 22.57 -20.32 4.61
CA ILE A 36 21.51 -20.82 3.71
C ILE A 36 20.33 -19.83 3.70
N ALA A 37 19.89 -19.35 4.86
CA ALA A 37 18.85 -18.33 4.95
C ALA A 37 19.26 -17.04 4.25
N GLY A 38 20.51 -16.58 4.43
CA GLY A 38 21.04 -15.40 3.76
C GLY A 38 21.08 -15.52 2.23
N VAL A 39 21.55 -16.67 1.71
CA VAL A 39 21.55 -16.97 0.27
C VAL A 39 20.12 -17.05 -0.27
N PHE A 40 19.22 -17.68 0.47
CA PHE A 40 17.80 -17.79 0.09
C PHE A 40 17.14 -16.41 0.01
N ILE A 41 17.32 -15.58 1.03
CA ILE A 41 16.80 -14.19 1.05
C ILE A 41 17.40 -13.39 -0.12
N TYR A 42 18.72 -13.48 -0.33
CA TYR A 42 19.41 -12.78 -1.42
C TYR A 42 18.87 -13.18 -2.80
N ALA A 43 18.65 -14.49 -3.04
CA ALA A 43 18.10 -15.00 -4.29
C ALA A 43 16.66 -14.53 -4.54
N LYS A 44 15.84 -14.40 -3.47
CA LYS A 44 14.46 -13.89 -3.56
C LYS A 44 14.43 -12.41 -3.89
N LEU A 45 15.25 -11.62 -3.21
CA LEU A 45 15.32 -10.17 -3.39
C LEU A 45 15.88 -9.78 -4.77
N GLY A 46 16.68 -10.64 -5.42
CA GLY A 46 17.18 -10.42 -6.78
C GLY A 46 16.11 -10.44 -7.88
N LYS A 47 14.88 -10.89 -7.55
CA LYS A 47 13.75 -10.91 -8.51
C LYS A 47 12.97 -9.58 -8.58
N MET A 48 13.20 -8.65 -7.65
CA MET A 48 12.43 -7.41 -7.56
C MET A 48 12.89 -6.37 -8.57
N ASN A 49 11.94 -5.69 -9.19
CA ASN A 49 12.17 -4.51 -10.00
C ASN A 49 12.36 -3.27 -9.12
N PHE A 50 13.56 -3.11 -8.57
CA PHE A 50 13.91 -1.91 -7.81
C PHE A 50 14.03 -0.71 -8.76
N THR A 51 13.23 0.29 -8.52
CA THR A 51 13.44 1.62 -9.09
C THR A 51 13.71 2.54 -7.92
N SER A 52 14.99 2.79 -7.62
CA SER A 52 15.33 3.80 -6.62
C SER A 52 14.69 5.11 -7.00
N LEU A 53 13.90 5.68 -6.10
CA LEU A 53 13.48 7.06 -6.26
C LEU A 53 14.72 7.95 -6.23
N ASP A 54 14.81 8.85 -7.17
CA ASP A 54 15.77 9.93 -7.08
C ASP A 54 15.26 10.94 -6.06
N PHE A 55 15.66 10.78 -4.80
CA PHE A 55 15.23 11.66 -3.70
C PHE A 55 15.49 13.14 -3.97
N SER A 56 16.45 13.47 -4.86
CA SER A 56 16.68 14.85 -5.28
C SER A 56 15.51 15.43 -6.11
N LYS A 57 14.68 14.56 -6.69
CA LYS A 57 13.50 14.91 -7.49
C LYS A 57 12.20 14.87 -6.70
N ILE A 58 12.17 14.22 -5.55
CA ILE A 58 10.97 14.20 -4.69
C ILE A 58 10.90 15.51 -3.94
N GLY A 59 9.92 16.32 -4.32
CA GLY A 59 9.65 17.58 -3.63
C GLY A 59 8.86 17.36 -2.36
N VAL A 60 9.39 17.84 -1.23
CA VAL A 60 8.67 17.99 0.04
C VAL A 60 8.58 19.48 0.39
N ASN A 61 7.51 19.91 1.03
CA ASN A 61 7.36 21.30 1.43
C ASN A 61 8.31 21.66 2.58
N SER A 62 8.77 22.92 2.59
CA SER A 62 9.66 23.40 3.65
C SER A 62 9.01 23.24 5.02
N GLY A 63 9.74 22.67 5.96
CA GLY A 63 9.27 22.44 7.34
C GLY A 63 8.63 21.06 7.57
N VAL A 64 8.08 20.41 6.54
CA VAL A 64 7.41 19.11 6.68
C VAL A 64 8.39 18.03 7.13
N SER A 65 9.55 17.88 6.48
CA SER A 65 10.58 16.88 6.84
C SER A 65 11.13 17.04 8.27
N ASN A 66 10.89 18.19 8.91
CA ASN A 66 11.28 18.47 10.29
C ASN A 66 10.13 18.34 11.29
N ASN A 67 8.92 18.02 10.83
CA ASN A 67 7.77 17.83 11.71
C ASN A 67 8.04 16.66 12.66
N LYS A 68 7.99 16.94 13.97
CA LYS A 68 8.32 15.95 15.01
C LYS A 68 7.26 14.87 15.15
N VAL A 69 6.00 15.20 14.91
CA VAL A 69 4.89 14.23 14.98
C VAL A 69 5.02 13.23 13.84
N MET A 70 5.19 13.70 12.60
CA MET A 70 5.33 12.84 11.41
C MET A 70 6.53 11.91 11.49
N LYS A 71 7.63 12.30 12.16
CA LYS A 71 8.79 11.42 12.39
C LYS A 71 8.49 10.17 13.23
N GLY A 72 7.40 10.16 13.99
CA GLY A 72 6.88 8.99 14.69
C GLY A 72 6.18 7.98 13.78
N TYR A 73 6.03 8.29 12.50
CA TYR A 73 5.31 7.47 11.51
C TYR A 73 6.19 7.14 10.31
N THR A 74 5.88 6.01 9.66
CA THR A 74 6.39 5.66 8.33
C THR A 74 5.26 5.84 7.33
N THR A 75 5.43 6.75 6.37
CA THR A 75 4.39 7.07 5.38
C THR A 75 4.76 6.55 4.01
N ILE A 76 3.88 5.75 3.40
CA ILE A 76 4.11 5.02 2.15
C ILE A 76 3.01 5.40 1.14
N GLY A 77 3.41 5.64 -0.10
CA GLY A 77 2.48 5.81 -1.22
C GLY A 77 2.16 4.47 -1.89
N LEU A 78 0.89 4.06 -1.89
CA LEU A 78 0.42 2.89 -2.61
C LEU A 78 -0.30 3.35 -3.88
N VAL A 79 0.16 2.87 -5.04
CA VAL A 79 -0.36 3.29 -6.34
C VAL A 79 -0.83 2.08 -7.13
N GLY A 80 -2.10 2.07 -7.53
CA GLY A 80 -2.69 1.07 -8.41
C GLY A 80 -2.84 1.62 -9.84
N LEU A 81 -2.27 0.93 -10.81
CA LEU A 81 -2.34 1.31 -12.22
C LEU A 81 -3.44 0.53 -12.95
N ASP A 82 -4.29 1.25 -13.69
CA ASP A 82 -5.15 0.63 -14.72
C ASP A 82 -4.30 0.35 -15.97
N ASN A 83 -3.49 -0.70 -15.89
CA ASN A 83 -2.63 -1.07 -16.99
C ASN A 83 -3.17 -2.33 -17.69
N ARG A 84 -3.70 -2.15 -18.90
CA ARG A 84 -4.17 -3.22 -19.79
C ARG A 84 -3.05 -3.86 -20.60
N SER A 85 -1.81 -3.41 -20.40
CA SER A 85 -0.61 -3.96 -21.05
C SER A 85 0.34 -4.56 -20.01
N THR A 86 1.06 -5.60 -20.38
CA THR A 86 2.02 -6.33 -19.54
C THR A 86 3.25 -5.51 -19.11
N LYS A 87 3.24 -4.19 -19.25
CA LYS A 87 4.38 -3.32 -18.88
C LYS A 87 3.90 -2.17 -18.02
N LEU A 88 4.31 -2.15 -16.76
CA LEU A 88 4.10 -1.07 -15.77
C LEU A 88 4.76 0.29 -16.19
N LYS A 89 4.71 0.65 -17.47
CA LYS A 89 5.50 1.80 -17.98
C LYS A 89 4.73 3.10 -18.10
N SER A 90 3.41 3.07 -18.26
CA SER A 90 2.60 4.29 -18.38
C SER A 90 1.12 3.95 -18.22
N GLY A 91 0.41 4.73 -17.43
CA GLY A 91 -1.03 4.62 -17.18
C GLY A 91 -1.43 5.64 -16.14
N ASN A 92 -2.70 5.98 -16.10
CA ASN A 92 -3.22 6.77 -14.99
C ASN A 92 -3.28 5.91 -13.72
N SER A 93 -3.00 6.52 -12.58
CA SER A 93 -3.18 5.86 -11.29
C SER A 93 -4.66 5.89 -10.91
N ASP A 94 -5.34 4.76 -11.04
CA ASP A 94 -6.75 4.65 -10.65
C ASP A 94 -6.95 4.47 -9.13
N THR A 95 -5.88 4.14 -8.43
CA THR A 95 -5.81 4.04 -6.97
C THR A 95 -4.61 4.80 -6.47
N MET A 96 -4.79 5.68 -5.49
CA MET A 96 -3.74 6.36 -4.75
C MET A 96 -4.09 6.32 -3.27
N ILE A 97 -3.31 5.60 -2.48
CA ILE A 97 -3.54 5.46 -1.03
C ILE A 97 -2.27 5.90 -0.30
N ILE A 98 -2.45 6.74 0.71
CA ILE A 98 -1.40 7.09 1.67
C ILE A 98 -1.59 6.15 2.85
N ALA A 99 -0.58 5.32 3.12
CA ALA A 99 -0.52 4.45 4.28
C ALA A 99 0.41 5.08 5.32
N SER A 100 -0.11 5.38 6.51
CA SER A 100 0.66 5.88 7.65
C SER A 100 0.75 4.79 8.71
N ILE A 101 1.97 4.40 9.06
CA ILE A 101 2.28 3.38 10.07
C ILE A 101 2.84 4.08 11.29
N ASN A 102 2.16 4.01 12.42
CA ASN A 102 2.71 4.46 13.69
C ASN A 102 3.84 3.53 14.12
N ASN A 103 5.06 4.06 14.26
CA ASN A 103 6.27 3.27 14.50
C ASN A 103 6.31 2.64 15.90
N ASP A 104 5.57 3.20 16.86
CA ASP A 104 5.53 2.72 18.25
C ASP A 104 4.44 1.65 18.43
N THR A 105 3.25 1.86 17.87
CA THR A 105 2.09 0.97 18.07
C THR A 105 1.91 -0.06 16.97
N GLY A 106 2.44 0.20 15.76
CA GLY A 106 2.19 -0.61 14.56
C GLY A 106 0.81 -0.40 13.95
N GLU A 107 0.03 0.58 14.42
CA GLU A 107 -1.25 0.93 13.79
C GLU A 107 -1.03 1.50 12.40
N VAL A 108 -1.83 1.03 11.43
CA VAL A 108 -1.77 1.46 10.03
C VAL A 108 -3.08 2.15 9.67
N ARG A 109 -3.02 3.44 9.31
CA ARG A 109 -4.16 4.21 8.81
C ARG A 109 -4.02 4.46 7.31
N LEU A 110 -5.13 4.36 6.58
CA LEU A 110 -5.15 4.49 5.12
C LEU A 110 -6.02 5.67 4.69
N ALA A 111 -5.45 6.58 3.91
CA ALA A 111 -6.18 7.66 3.26
C ALA A 111 -6.13 7.49 1.74
N SER A 112 -7.27 7.26 1.10
CA SER A 112 -7.36 7.16 -0.37
C SER A 112 -7.62 8.52 -0.98
N VAL A 113 -6.71 9.00 -1.81
CA VAL A 113 -6.91 10.23 -2.60
C VAL A 113 -7.77 9.89 -3.82
N PHE A 114 -8.94 10.53 -3.96
CA PHE A 114 -9.79 10.30 -5.14
C PHE A 114 -9.05 10.70 -6.39
N ARG A 115 -9.07 9.83 -7.40
CA ARG A 115 -8.25 9.97 -8.61
C ARG A 115 -8.51 11.27 -9.39
N ASP A 116 -9.74 11.79 -9.34
CA ASP A 116 -10.16 12.99 -10.05
C ASP A 116 -10.02 14.26 -9.18
N THR A 117 -9.37 14.18 -7.98
CA THR A 117 -9.10 15.34 -7.13
C THR A 117 -8.25 16.36 -7.88
N TYR A 118 -8.71 17.62 -7.88
CA TYR A 118 -8.07 18.73 -8.56
C TYR A 118 -6.93 19.29 -7.72
N LEU A 119 -5.69 19.05 -8.15
CA LEU A 119 -4.46 19.38 -7.42
C LEU A 119 -3.40 19.97 -8.36
N ASP A 120 -2.43 20.71 -7.79
CA ASP A 120 -1.25 21.16 -8.53
C ASP A 120 -0.37 19.97 -8.94
N MET A 121 0.00 19.92 -10.20
CA MET A 121 0.96 18.93 -10.74
C MET A 121 2.42 19.33 -10.47
N THR A 122 2.67 20.12 -9.43
CA THR A 122 3.98 20.63 -9.01
C THR A 122 4.68 21.58 -10.01
N THR A 123 3.92 22.05 -10.97
CA THR A 123 4.39 22.96 -12.03
C THR A 123 3.57 24.23 -12.13
N GLY A 124 2.68 24.47 -11.15
CA GLY A 124 1.66 25.53 -11.20
C GLY A 124 0.52 25.22 -12.18
N LYS A 125 0.46 24.00 -12.71
CA LYS A 125 -0.63 23.50 -13.57
C LYS A 125 -1.47 22.53 -12.78
N PHE A 126 -2.71 22.88 -12.54
CA PHE A 126 -3.66 22.03 -11.83
C PHE A 126 -4.34 21.04 -12.77
N ASN A 127 -4.47 19.81 -12.32
CA ASN A 127 -5.15 18.73 -13.05
C ASN A 127 -5.69 17.67 -12.07
N LYS A 128 -6.33 16.62 -12.60
CA LYS A 128 -6.71 15.45 -11.83
C LYS A 128 -5.48 14.73 -11.28
N ALA A 129 -5.52 14.35 -10.02
CA ALA A 129 -4.41 13.71 -9.32
C ALA A 129 -3.87 12.46 -10.05
N ASN A 130 -4.76 11.67 -10.69
CA ASN A 130 -4.38 10.46 -11.41
C ASN A 130 -3.44 10.72 -12.62
N SER A 131 -3.42 11.93 -13.16
CA SER A 131 -2.55 12.28 -14.28
C SER A 131 -1.08 12.43 -13.89
N ALA A 132 -0.76 12.57 -12.61
CA ALA A 132 0.61 12.73 -12.14
C ALA A 132 1.49 11.53 -12.52
N TYR A 133 0.99 10.31 -12.29
CA TYR A 133 1.76 9.10 -12.60
C TYR A 133 2.01 8.93 -14.11
N SER A 134 1.02 9.19 -14.96
CA SER A 134 1.19 9.09 -16.42
C SER A 134 2.13 10.13 -16.99
N THR A 135 2.32 11.27 -16.29
CA THR A 135 3.18 12.37 -16.70
C THR A 135 4.65 12.14 -16.34
N GLY A 136 4.93 11.68 -15.13
CA GLY A 136 6.31 11.57 -14.62
C GLY A 136 6.54 10.36 -13.71
N GLY A 137 5.69 9.33 -13.81
CA GLY A 137 5.86 8.09 -13.05
C GLY A 137 5.62 8.26 -11.55
N PRO A 138 6.19 7.34 -10.74
CA PRO A 138 6.01 7.37 -9.30
C PRO A 138 6.59 8.62 -8.66
N GLU A 139 7.73 9.14 -9.13
CA GLU A 139 8.36 10.35 -8.60
C GLU A 139 7.41 11.54 -8.69
N GLN A 140 6.74 11.73 -9.82
CA GLN A 140 5.78 12.82 -10.01
C GLN A 140 4.52 12.62 -9.15
N ALA A 141 4.00 11.39 -9.05
CA ALA A 141 2.84 11.09 -8.22
C ALA A 141 3.13 11.35 -6.73
N ILE A 142 4.27 10.90 -6.22
CA ILE A 142 4.69 11.12 -4.83
C ILE A 142 4.96 12.61 -4.58
N THR A 143 5.66 13.30 -5.48
CA THR A 143 5.90 14.74 -5.33
C THR A 143 4.58 15.53 -5.31
N MET A 144 3.62 15.18 -6.15
CA MET A 144 2.30 15.79 -6.18
C MET A 144 1.56 15.60 -4.83
N LEU A 145 1.59 14.38 -4.27
CA LEU A 145 0.99 14.13 -2.95
C LEU A 145 1.72 14.93 -1.85
N ASN A 146 3.06 14.89 -1.82
CA ASN A 146 3.85 15.61 -0.83
C ASN A 146 3.60 17.13 -0.86
N LYS A 147 3.54 17.73 -2.06
CA LYS A 147 3.38 19.17 -2.22
C LYS A 147 1.98 19.69 -1.93
N ASN A 148 0.94 18.93 -2.30
CA ASN A 148 -0.44 19.37 -2.09
C ASN A 148 -0.98 19.01 -0.70
N LEU A 149 -0.44 17.95 -0.08
CA LEU A 149 -0.98 17.40 1.17
C LEU A 149 -0.02 17.52 2.36
N ASP A 150 1.11 18.23 2.16
CA ASP A 150 2.17 18.36 3.19
C ASP A 150 2.65 17.01 3.72
N MET A 151 2.86 16.03 2.83
CA MET A 151 3.37 14.72 3.19
C MET A 151 4.90 14.67 3.09
N ASP A 152 5.49 13.70 3.80
CA ASP A 152 6.90 13.31 3.71
C ASP A 152 7.00 11.85 3.26
N ILE A 153 6.35 11.55 2.12
CA ILE A 153 6.38 10.21 1.53
C ILE A 153 7.72 10.05 0.81
N THR A 154 8.52 9.08 1.26
CA THR A 154 9.80 8.72 0.66
C THR A 154 9.73 7.42 -0.11
N ASP A 155 8.76 6.58 0.21
CA ASP A 155 8.64 5.25 -0.35
C ASP A 155 7.28 4.98 -0.98
N TYR A 156 7.30 4.14 -2.02
CA TYR A 156 6.08 3.76 -2.73
C TYR A 156 6.06 2.29 -3.10
N VAL A 157 4.85 1.81 -3.33
CA VAL A 157 4.58 0.53 -3.97
C VAL A 157 3.58 0.76 -5.10
N THR A 158 3.93 0.34 -6.31
CA THR A 158 3.02 0.34 -7.46
C THR A 158 2.68 -1.08 -7.85
N VAL A 159 1.38 -1.34 -8.00
CA VAL A 159 0.81 -2.63 -8.41
C VAL A 159 -0.11 -2.46 -9.62
N ASP A 160 -0.29 -3.50 -10.40
CA ASP A 160 -1.33 -3.60 -11.42
C ASP A 160 -2.39 -4.65 -11.06
N PHE A 161 -3.37 -4.85 -11.95
CA PHE A 161 -4.44 -5.82 -11.71
C PHE A 161 -3.95 -7.26 -11.61
N ASN A 162 -2.91 -7.64 -12.39
CA ASN A 162 -2.37 -8.99 -12.34
C ASN A 162 -1.79 -9.28 -10.96
N ALA A 163 -0.98 -8.36 -10.42
CA ALA A 163 -0.40 -8.50 -9.09
C ALA A 163 -1.49 -8.63 -8.00
N VAL A 164 -2.61 -7.90 -8.11
CA VAL A 164 -3.73 -8.02 -7.16
C VAL A 164 -4.40 -9.40 -7.28
N VAL A 165 -4.70 -9.85 -8.49
CA VAL A 165 -5.32 -11.16 -8.74
C VAL A 165 -4.44 -12.28 -8.20
N GLU A 166 -3.17 -12.30 -8.55
CA GLU A 166 -2.22 -13.32 -8.10
C GLU A 166 -2.04 -13.31 -6.57
N CYS A 167 -1.96 -12.12 -5.97
CA CYS A 167 -1.85 -12.00 -4.51
C CYS A 167 -3.05 -12.62 -3.80
N VAL A 168 -4.26 -12.31 -4.24
CA VAL A 168 -5.49 -12.85 -3.65
C VAL A 168 -5.55 -14.36 -3.82
N ASP A 169 -5.22 -14.89 -5.01
CA ASP A 169 -5.25 -16.33 -5.29
C ASP A 169 -4.21 -17.08 -4.45
N LEU A 170 -2.99 -16.57 -4.31
CA LEU A 170 -1.94 -17.12 -3.45
C LEU A 170 -2.32 -17.13 -1.97
N LEU A 171 -3.10 -16.13 -1.52
CA LEU A 171 -3.67 -16.08 -0.17
C LEU A 171 -4.83 -17.08 0.04
N GLY A 172 -5.27 -17.76 -1.02
CA GLY A 172 -6.41 -18.68 -0.98
C GLY A 172 -7.76 -17.95 -0.97
N GLY A 173 -7.83 -16.80 -1.62
CA GLY A 173 -8.99 -15.93 -1.68
C GLY A 173 -9.10 -14.95 -0.51
N VAL A 174 -10.03 -14.02 -0.61
CA VAL A 174 -10.36 -13.03 0.44
C VAL A 174 -11.84 -13.06 0.79
N THR A 175 -12.17 -12.64 2.01
CA THR A 175 -13.56 -12.55 2.48
C THR A 175 -13.98 -11.08 2.49
N ILE A 176 -14.97 -10.72 1.69
CA ILE A 176 -15.56 -9.38 1.66
C ILE A 176 -16.76 -9.35 2.60
N PRO A 177 -16.82 -8.40 3.57
CA PRO A 177 -17.84 -8.41 4.62
C PRO A 177 -19.27 -8.36 4.09
N GLU A 178 -19.51 -7.56 3.06
CA GLU A 178 -20.83 -7.38 2.46
C GLU A 178 -20.69 -7.07 0.95
N VAL A 179 -21.54 -7.72 0.17
CA VAL A 179 -21.67 -7.50 -1.29
C VAL A 179 -23.16 -7.50 -1.59
N SER A 180 -23.66 -6.47 -2.25
CA SER A 180 -25.06 -6.42 -2.69
C SER A 180 -25.29 -7.27 -3.94
N ASP A 181 -26.55 -7.66 -4.20
CA ASP A 181 -26.91 -8.34 -5.45
C ASP A 181 -26.60 -7.47 -6.69
N GLU A 182 -26.79 -6.15 -6.57
CA GLU A 182 -26.43 -5.19 -7.63
C GLU A 182 -24.91 -5.23 -7.91
N GLU A 183 -24.08 -5.20 -6.88
CA GLU A 183 -22.63 -5.29 -7.02
C GLU A 183 -22.19 -6.61 -7.67
N ALA A 184 -22.78 -7.73 -7.24
CA ALA A 184 -22.50 -9.04 -7.82
C ALA A 184 -22.77 -9.07 -9.34
N VAL A 185 -23.86 -8.44 -9.80
CA VAL A 185 -24.18 -8.32 -11.23
C VAL A 185 -23.22 -7.36 -11.94
N LEU A 186 -22.91 -6.20 -11.34
CA LEU A 186 -22.00 -5.21 -11.93
C LEU A 186 -20.56 -5.73 -12.11
N MET A 187 -20.14 -6.71 -11.30
CA MET A 187 -18.84 -7.35 -11.46
C MET A 187 -18.67 -8.10 -12.78
N HIS A 188 -19.74 -8.62 -13.41
CA HIS A 188 -19.65 -9.52 -14.55
C HIS A 188 -18.76 -8.98 -15.68
N GLY A 189 -19.03 -7.76 -16.15
CA GLY A 189 -18.24 -7.14 -17.24
C GLY A 189 -16.77 -6.92 -16.88
N TYR A 190 -16.48 -6.59 -15.62
CA TYR A 190 -15.11 -6.47 -15.13
C TYR A 190 -14.42 -7.83 -15.01
N MET A 191 -15.14 -8.86 -14.57
CA MET A 191 -14.62 -10.24 -14.50
C MET A 191 -14.27 -10.79 -15.86
N ASP A 192 -15.10 -10.55 -16.89
CA ASP A 192 -14.83 -10.97 -18.26
C ASP A 192 -13.54 -10.34 -18.79
N GLU A 193 -13.36 -9.03 -18.55
CA GLU A 193 -12.14 -8.33 -18.92
C GLU A 193 -10.91 -8.90 -18.20
N ILE A 194 -10.99 -9.08 -16.87
CA ILE A 194 -9.87 -9.57 -16.06
C ILE A 194 -9.54 -11.03 -16.40
N ASN A 195 -10.54 -11.90 -16.54
CA ASN A 195 -10.34 -13.29 -16.97
C ASN A 195 -9.55 -13.36 -18.31
N LYS A 196 -9.91 -12.48 -19.26
CA LYS A 196 -9.21 -12.42 -20.55
C LYS A 196 -7.77 -11.92 -20.42
N LEU A 197 -7.52 -10.89 -19.58
CA LEU A 197 -6.20 -10.31 -19.37
C LEU A 197 -5.26 -11.27 -18.63
N THR A 198 -5.75 -11.90 -17.57
CA THR A 198 -4.98 -12.80 -16.68
C THR A 198 -4.99 -14.26 -17.14
N LYS A 199 -5.76 -14.59 -18.19
CA LYS A 199 -6.01 -15.94 -18.70
C LYS A 199 -6.61 -16.89 -17.64
N ASN A 200 -7.34 -16.33 -16.68
CA ASN A 200 -8.10 -17.06 -15.68
C ASN A 200 -9.49 -17.45 -16.22
N ASN A 201 -10.21 -18.26 -15.47
CA ASN A 201 -11.57 -18.68 -15.78
C ASN A 201 -12.45 -18.66 -14.51
N SER A 202 -12.38 -17.56 -13.77
CA SER A 202 -13.20 -17.32 -12.58
C SER A 202 -14.68 -17.21 -12.96
N LYS A 203 -15.54 -17.81 -12.15
CA LYS A 203 -16.99 -17.79 -12.36
C LYS A 203 -17.65 -16.62 -11.65
N TYR A 204 -18.76 -16.16 -12.19
CA TYR A 204 -19.57 -15.13 -11.55
C TYR A 204 -20.05 -15.57 -10.17
N LEU A 205 -20.22 -14.60 -9.28
CA LEU A 205 -20.90 -14.84 -8.01
C LEU A 205 -22.37 -15.20 -8.30
N SER A 206 -22.94 -16.11 -7.50
CA SER A 206 -24.35 -16.49 -7.61
C SER A 206 -25.31 -15.41 -7.10
N GLY A 207 -24.81 -14.40 -6.40
CA GLY A 207 -25.54 -13.28 -5.82
C GLY A 207 -24.69 -12.57 -4.77
N GLY A 208 -25.24 -11.54 -4.14
CA GLY A 208 -24.66 -10.85 -3.00
C GLY A 208 -24.77 -11.65 -1.70
N GLY A 209 -24.32 -11.05 -0.61
CA GLY A 209 -24.40 -11.65 0.73
C GLY A 209 -23.42 -11.04 1.72
N THR A 210 -23.33 -11.65 2.89
CA THR A 210 -22.36 -11.28 3.94
C THR A 210 -21.22 -12.29 3.98
N ASN A 211 -19.99 -11.83 4.27
CA ASN A 211 -18.78 -12.65 4.30
C ASN A 211 -18.58 -13.46 3.00
N VAL A 212 -18.65 -12.77 1.88
CA VAL A 212 -18.53 -13.37 0.54
C VAL A 212 -17.08 -13.71 0.26
N GLU A 213 -16.80 -15.02 0.06
CA GLU A 213 -15.47 -15.46 -0.38
C GLU A 213 -15.27 -15.13 -1.86
N MET A 214 -14.13 -14.51 -2.18
CA MET A 214 -13.77 -14.09 -3.53
C MET A 214 -12.38 -14.61 -3.91
N ASP A 215 -12.23 -15.12 -5.12
CA ASP A 215 -10.94 -15.33 -5.77
C ASP A 215 -10.34 -14.00 -6.27
N GLY A 216 -9.12 -14.06 -6.84
CA GLY A 216 -8.43 -12.86 -7.29
C GLY A 216 -9.17 -12.05 -8.36
N VAL A 217 -9.80 -12.72 -9.33
CA VAL A 217 -10.57 -12.08 -10.39
C VAL A 217 -11.80 -11.38 -9.81
N GLN A 218 -12.52 -12.07 -8.93
CA GLN A 218 -13.73 -11.54 -8.27
C GLN A 218 -13.38 -10.33 -7.39
N ALA A 219 -12.36 -10.43 -6.55
CA ALA A 219 -11.91 -9.34 -5.68
C ALA A 219 -11.45 -8.12 -6.49
N CYS A 220 -10.68 -8.34 -7.56
CA CYS A 220 -10.24 -7.28 -8.45
C CYS A 220 -11.44 -6.63 -9.19
N ALA A 221 -12.42 -7.42 -9.65
CA ALA A 221 -13.64 -6.92 -10.29
C ALA A 221 -14.48 -6.08 -9.31
N TYR A 222 -14.64 -6.55 -8.06
CA TYR A 222 -15.33 -5.82 -6.99
C TYR A 222 -14.68 -4.45 -6.73
N ALA A 223 -13.36 -4.39 -6.63
CA ALA A 223 -12.61 -3.15 -6.45
C ALA A 223 -12.74 -2.16 -7.63
N ARG A 224 -13.25 -2.60 -8.79
CA ARG A 224 -13.39 -1.78 -10.02
C ARG A 224 -14.81 -1.28 -10.26
N ILE A 225 -15.82 -1.72 -9.51
CA ILE A 225 -17.22 -1.30 -9.69
C ILE A 225 -17.34 0.22 -9.58
N ARG A 226 -18.01 0.85 -10.56
CA ARG A 226 -18.27 2.30 -10.60
C ARG A 226 -19.75 2.66 -10.56
N TYR A 227 -20.59 1.99 -11.28
CA TYR A 227 -21.97 2.39 -11.58
C TYR A 227 -22.96 2.11 -10.44
N THR A 228 -22.59 2.51 -9.19
CA THR A 228 -23.49 2.47 -8.03
C THR A 228 -23.69 3.88 -7.47
N THR A 229 -24.71 4.08 -6.64
CA THR A 229 -24.87 5.34 -5.89
C THR A 229 -23.58 5.66 -5.12
N GLY A 230 -22.99 6.86 -5.35
CA GLY A 230 -21.69 7.25 -4.79
C GLY A 230 -20.49 7.00 -5.71
N ASP A 231 -20.68 6.36 -6.88
CA ASP A 231 -19.75 6.23 -8.01
C ASP A 231 -18.27 6.03 -7.61
N ASP A 232 -17.39 7.00 -7.87
CA ASP A 232 -15.94 6.89 -7.64
C ASP A 232 -15.57 6.80 -6.16
N TYR A 233 -16.36 7.38 -5.26
CA TYR A 233 -16.16 7.29 -3.81
C TYR A 233 -16.38 5.86 -3.30
N LYS A 234 -17.44 5.22 -3.76
CA LYS A 234 -17.74 3.81 -3.44
C LYS A 234 -16.71 2.86 -4.04
N ARG A 235 -16.18 3.16 -5.24
CA ARG A 235 -15.06 2.38 -5.79
C ARG A 235 -13.85 2.44 -4.88
N THR A 236 -13.48 3.63 -4.42
CA THR A 236 -12.33 3.82 -3.54
C THR A 236 -12.51 3.12 -2.18
N GLU A 237 -13.74 3.09 -1.65
CA GLU A 237 -14.09 2.30 -0.46
C GLU A 237 -13.91 0.80 -0.71
N ARG A 238 -14.40 0.25 -1.84
CA ARG A 238 -14.21 -1.16 -2.21
C ARG A 238 -12.73 -1.54 -2.36
N GLN A 239 -11.91 -0.66 -2.93
CA GLN A 239 -10.47 -0.87 -3.01
C GLN A 239 -9.83 -1.02 -1.62
N ARG A 240 -10.19 -0.16 -0.65
CA ARG A 240 -9.74 -0.31 0.73
C ARG A 240 -10.25 -1.59 1.39
N THR A 241 -11.50 -1.97 1.13
CA THR A 241 -12.09 -3.21 1.64
C THR A 241 -11.31 -4.44 1.16
N VAL A 242 -10.98 -4.51 -0.14
CA VAL A 242 -10.15 -5.60 -0.69
C VAL A 242 -8.76 -5.59 -0.07
N LEU A 243 -8.10 -4.43 0.00
CA LEU A 243 -6.78 -4.31 0.62
C LEU A 243 -6.79 -4.77 2.09
N THR A 244 -7.80 -4.36 2.84
CA THR A 244 -8.02 -4.80 4.24
C THR A 244 -8.14 -6.32 4.33
N ALA A 245 -8.96 -6.91 3.48
CA ALA A 245 -9.16 -8.36 3.46
C ALA A 245 -7.87 -9.12 3.09
N MET A 246 -7.09 -8.60 2.14
CA MET A 246 -5.77 -9.15 1.78
C MET A 246 -4.79 -9.09 2.97
N VAL A 247 -4.71 -7.96 3.68
CA VAL A 247 -3.85 -7.83 4.87
C VAL A 247 -4.25 -8.82 5.95
N GLN A 248 -5.54 -8.95 6.25
CA GLN A 248 -6.05 -9.90 7.23
C GLN A 248 -5.74 -11.37 6.88
N LYS A 249 -5.81 -11.72 5.59
CA LYS A 249 -5.43 -13.06 5.12
C LYS A 249 -3.92 -13.27 5.21
N ALA A 250 -3.12 -12.28 4.79
CA ALA A 250 -1.65 -12.35 4.87
C ALA A 250 -1.15 -12.53 6.31
N GLN A 251 -1.75 -11.84 7.29
CA GLN A 251 -1.42 -12.00 8.70
C GLN A 251 -1.72 -13.40 9.27
N LYS A 252 -2.62 -14.16 8.65
CA LYS A 252 -2.95 -15.53 9.03
C LYS A 252 -2.22 -16.57 8.18
N ALA A 253 -1.49 -16.14 7.14
CA ALA A 253 -0.83 -17.02 6.21
C ALA A 253 0.36 -17.74 6.87
N ASN A 254 0.62 -18.97 6.41
CA ASN A 254 1.80 -19.71 6.84
C ASN A 254 3.04 -19.26 6.05
N LEU A 255 4.23 -19.68 6.53
CA LEU A 255 5.51 -19.31 5.91
C LEU A 255 5.63 -19.75 4.45
N THR A 256 5.00 -20.86 4.07
CA THR A 256 5.01 -21.34 2.68
C THR A 256 4.24 -20.39 1.78
N THR A 257 3.04 -19.95 2.19
CA THR A 257 2.24 -18.96 1.47
C THR A 257 2.96 -17.62 1.35
N ILE A 258 3.57 -17.12 2.44
CA ILE A 258 4.38 -15.89 2.40
C ILE A 258 5.55 -16.02 1.42
N ASN A 259 6.22 -17.18 1.41
CA ASN A 259 7.29 -17.44 0.46
C ASN A 259 6.81 -17.45 -1.00
N SER A 260 5.65 -18.04 -1.29
CA SER A 260 5.05 -18.02 -2.63
C SER A 260 4.66 -16.60 -3.06
N LEU A 261 4.09 -15.79 -2.15
CA LEU A 261 3.80 -14.38 -2.41
C LEU A 261 5.07 -13.61 -2.81
N ILE A 262 6.17 -13.84 -2.09
CA ILE A 262 7.46 -13.21 -2.41
C ILE A 262 7.96 -13.66 -3.80
N ASP A 263 7.84 -14.95 -4.13
CA ASP A 263 8.35 -15.48 -5.39
C ASP A 263 7.59 -14.99 -6.62
N GLU A 264 6.27 -14.96 -6.56
CA GLU A 264 5.42 -14.65 -7.69
C GLU A 264 5.22 -13.13 -7.86
N LEU A 265 4.98 -12.39 -6.76
CA LEU A 265 4.60 -10.98 -6.85
C LEU A 265 5.77 -10.02 -7.03
N PHE A 266 6.99 -10.38 -6.58
CA PHE A 266 8.11 -9.43 -6.62
C PHE A 266 8.54 -9.02 -8.03
N GLY A 267 8.21 -9.81 -9.06
CA GLY A 267 8.42 -9.46 -10.46
C GLY A 267 7.44 -8.40 -10.98
N ASP A 268 6.25 -8.34 -10.42
CA ASP A 268 5.12 -7.54 -10.91
C ASP A 268 4.86 -6.26 -10.09
N ILE A 269 5.65 -6.04 -9.03
CA ILE A 269 5.60 -4.86 -8.17
C ILE A 269 6.77 -3.93 -8.51
N LYS A 270 6.51 -2.62 -8.60
CA LYS A 270 7.55 -1.59 -8.56
C LYS A 270 7.57 -0.93 -7.20
N THR A 271 8.74 -0.80 -6.61
CA THR A 271 8.92 -0.20 -5.30
C THR A 271 10.25 0.55 -5.20
N SER A 272 10.28 1.57 -4.34
CA SER A 272 11.49 2.28 -3.93
C SER A 272 12.21 1.60 -2.76
N PHE A 273 11.50 0.75 -2.01
CA PHE A 273 12.09 0.10 -0.83
C PHE A 273 13.35 -0.69 -1.19
N SER A 274 14.40 -0.48 -0.42
CA SER A 274 15.58 -1.35 -0.46
C SER A 274 15.26 -2.74 0.12
N ASN A 275 16.11 -3.72 -0.20
CA ASN A 275 15.99 -5.07 0.34
C ASN A 275 15.94 -5.09 1.87
N THR A 276 16.74 -4.25 2.53
CA THR A 276 16.81 -4.17 4.00
C THR A 276 15.51 -3.64 4.60
N GLU A 277 14.91 -2.63 3.99
CA GLU A 277 13.64 -2.05 4.41
C GLU A 277 12.49 -3.04 4.25
N LEU A 278 12.42 -3.75 3.12
CA LEU A 278 11.42 -4.79 2.90
C LEU A 278 11.52 -5.93 3.90
N ILE A 279 12.74 -6.39 4.21
CA ILE A 279 12.96 -7.40 5.25
C ILE A 279 12.49 -6.87 6.62
N SER A 280 12.79 -5.62 6.93
CA SER A 280 12.34 -4.98 8.18
C SER A 280 10.82 -4.87 8.26
N LEU A 281 10.14 -4.47 7.18
CA LEU A 281 8.69 -4.42 7.09
C LEU A 281 8.07 -5.82 7.22
N ALA A 282 8.61 -6.80 6.49
CA ALA A 282 8.14 -8.18 6.54
C ALA A 282 8.29 -8.81 7.93
N ALA A 283 9.39 -8.54 8.63
CA ALA A 283 9.61 -9.02 10.00
C ALA A 283 8.59 -8.46 11.00
N LYS A 284 8.02 -7.28 10.72
CA LYS A 284 7.05 -6.59 11.58
C LYS A 284 5.60 -6.84 11.14
N VAL A 285 5.33 -7.56 10.05
CA VAL A 285 3.98 -7.70 9.46
C VAL A 285 2.93 -8.20 10.46
N PHE A 286 3.31 -9.09 11.36
CA PHE A 286 2.41 -9.64 12.39
C PHE A 286 2.16 -8.67 13.55
N ASN A 287 2.93 -7.59 13.66
CA ASN A 287 2.78 -6.55 14.69
C ASN A 287 1.91 -5.38 14.18
N TYR A 288 1.64 -5.31 12.89
CA TYR A 288 0.80 -4.26 12.34
C TYR A 288 -0.68 -4.55 12.59
N SER A 289 -1.42 -3.52 12.98
CA SER A 289 -2.88 -3.54 13.09
C SER A 289 -3.48 -2.53 12.13
N LEU A 290 -4.44 -2.96 11.33
CA LEU A 290 -5.15 -2.06 10.45
C LEU A 290 -6.15 -1.23 11.26
N GLY A 291 -5.94 0.08 11.30
CA GLY A 291 -6.82 1.07 11.91
C GLY A 291 -7.89 1.55 10.94
N GLU A 292 -8.33 2.79 11.13
CA GLU A 292 -9.36 3.42 10.31
C GLU A 292 -8.89 3.70 8.88
N THR A 293 -9.87 3.78 7.95
CA THR A 293 -9.62 4.08 6.55
C THR A 293 -10.58 5.16 6.06
N ILE A 294 -10.08 6.12 5.28
CA ILE A 294 -10.86 7.27 4.79
C ILE A 294 -10.64 7.54 3.30
N GLY A 295 -11.51 8.38 2.73
CA GLY A 295 -11.32 9.00 1.42
C GLY A 295 -10.95 10.47 1.56
N PHE A 296 -10.06 10.98 0.72
CA PHE A 296 -9.66 12.39 0.63
C PHE A 296 -10.04 12.95 -0.74
N PRO A 297 -10.60 14.18 -0.82
CA PRO A 297 -10.90 15.13 0.24
C PRO A 297 -12.08 14.70 1.13
N PHE A 298 -12.11 15.20 2.38
CA PHE A 298 -13.23 15.00 3.31
C PHE A 298 -14.42 15.82 2.87
N GLU A 299 -14.23 17.12 2.82
CA GLU A 299 -15.20 18.08 2.34
C GLU A 299 -14.89 18.39 0.86
N LYS A 300 -15.83 18.10 -0.02
CA LYS A 300 -15.61 18.12 -1.45
C LYS A 300 -16.86 18.48 -2.24
N ASN A 301 -16.65 18.97 -3.45
CA ASN A 301 -17.69 19.15 -4.45
C ASN A 301 -17.19 18.63 -5.81
N THR A 302 -18.04 18.64 -6.82
CA THR A 302 -17.67 18.23 -8.19
C THR A 302 -18.06 19.32 -9.18
N THR A 303 -17.18 19.59 -10.13
CA THR A 303 -17.48 20.52 -11.24
C THR A 303 -16.78 20.06 -12.53
N THR A 304 -17.15 20.66 -13.65
CA THR A 304 -16.51 20.39 -14.94
C THR A 304 -15.62 21.55 -15.32
N LEU A 305 -14.32 21.33 -15.46
CA LEU A 305 -13.31 22.35 -15.78
C LEU A 305 -12.78 22.16 -17.20
N GLY A 306 -13.41 22.82 -18.18
CA GLY A 306 -12.97 22.87 -19.57
C GLY A 306 -12.55 21.49 -20.12
N ASN A 307 -11.32 21.39 -20.64
CA ASN A 307 -10.78 20.15 -21.20
C ASN A 307 -10.35 19.10 -20.14
N LYS A 308 -10.39 19.43 -18.86
CA LYS A 308 -10.08 18.47 -17.76
C LYS A 308 -11.28 17.58 -17.43
N GLY A 309 -12.49 17.93 -17.89
CA GLY A 309 -13.72 17.22 -17.61
C GLY A 309 -14.17 17.37 -16.15
N SER A 310 -14.92 16.40 -15.63
CA SER A 310 -15.38 16.40 -14.24
C SER A 310 -14.22 16.19 -13.28
N VAL A 311 -14.10 17.06 -12.28
CA VAL A 311 -13.07 17.01 -11.22
C VAL A 311 -13.71 17.00 -9.84
N VAL A 312 -13.02 16.40 -8.87
CA VAL A 312 -13.35 16.49 -7.44
C VAL A 312 -12.58 17.66 -6.85
N VAL A 313 -13.29 18.62 -6.29
CA VAL A 313 -12.73 19.85 -5.72
C VAL A 313 -12.72 19.76 -4.20
N PRO A 314 -11.56 19.85 -3.52
CA PRO A 314 -11.54 20.02 -2.07
C PRO A 314 -12.11 21.39 -1.69
N CYS A 315 -13.02 21.43 -0.71
CA CYS A 315 -13.70 22.64 -0.24
C CYS A 315 -13.32 22.95 1.23
N ASP A 316 -12.24 23.66 1.55
CA ASP A 316 -11.07 23.95 0.71
C ASP A 316 -9.91 22.95 0.92
N LEU A 317 -8.78 23.13 0.21
CA LEU A 317 -7.64 22.23 0.38
C LEU A 317 -6.97 22.38 1.75
N GLU A 318 -6.86 23.61 2.27
CA GLU A 318 -6.20 23.89 3.55
C GLU A 318 -6.88 23.16 4.71
N SER A 319 -8.21 23.27 4.83
CA SER A 319 -8.98 22.59 5.89
C SER A 319 -8.95 21.06 5.75
N ASN A 320 -9.02 20.56 4.50
CA ASN A 320 -8.92 19.14 4.20
C ASN A 320 -7.54 18.58 4.58
N VAL A 321 -6.45 19.31 4.36
CA VAL A 321 -5.09 18.88 4.75
C VAL A 321 -4.94 18.86 6.27
N LYS A 322 -5.49 19.84 7.00
CA LYS A 322 -5.53 19.79 8.48
C LYS A 322 -6.20 18.50 8.98
N GLN A 323 -7.38 18.18 8.46
CA GLN A 323 -8.11 16.96 8.84
C GLN A 323 -7.32 15.70 8.48
N LEU A 324 -6.61 15.71 7.35
CA LEU A 324 -5.78 14.58 6.92
C LEU A 324 -4.63 14.32 7.90
N HIS A 325 -3.96 15.37 8.39
CA HIS A 325 -2.88 15.24 9.38
C HIS A 325 -3.39 14.78 10.75
N VAL A 326 -4.56 15.27 11.19
CA VAL A 326 -5.23 14.75 12.39
C VAL A 326 -5.51 13.25 12.23
N PHE A 327 -6.04 12.85 11.08
CA PHE A 327 -6.38 11.44 10.84
C PHE A 327 -5.14 10.54 10.75
N LEU A 328 -4.11 10.94 9.99
CA LEU A 328 -2.94 10.08 9.73
C LEU A 328 -1.93 10.04 10.89
N TYR A 329 -1.83 11.14 11.65
CA TYR A 329 -0.72 11.37 12.58
C TYR A 329 -1.17 11.79 13.99
N ASP A 330 -2.48 11.91 14.26
CA ASP A 330 -3.02 12.49 15.51
C ASP A 330 -2.50 13.93 15.78
N ASP A 331 -2.10 14.67 14.73
CA ASP A 331 -1.56 16.02 14.83
C ASP A 331 -2.68 17.07 14.83
N ASN A 332 -3.29 17.29 16.00
CA ASN A 332 -4.40 18.24 16.17
C ASN A 332 -3.97 19.71 16.03
N GLU A 333 -2.68 20.01 16.17
CA GLU A 333 -2.12 21.36 16.08
C GLU A 333 -1.49 21.64 14.70
N TYR A 334 -1.69 20.75 13.73
CA TYR A 334 -1.08 20.87 12.42
C TYR A 334 -1.50 22.17 11.71
N ALA A 335 -0.51 22.91 11.23
CA ALA A 335 -0.70 24.12 10.43
C ALA A 335 -0.15 23.92 9.02
N PRO A 336 -1.00 23.94 7.97
CA PRO A 336 -0.56 23.78 6.59
C PRO A 336 0.48 24.81 6.15
N THR A 337 1.41 24.37 5.31
CA THR A 337 2.45 25.24 4.75
C THR A 337 1.88 26.28 3.79
N ASP A 338 2.68 27.30 3.49
CA ASP A 338 2.30 28.33 2.50
C ASP A 338 2.05 27.71 1.11
N THR A 339 2.71 26.60 0.76
CA THR A 339 2.44 25.87 -0.49
C THR A 339 1.01 25.35 -0.53
N VAL A 340 0.54 24.71 0.53
CA VAL A 340 -0.85 24.20 0.62
C VAL A 340 -1.86 25.35 0.61
N LYS A 341 -1.59 26.43 1.35
CA LYS A 341 -2.45 27.63 1.37
C LYS A 341 -2.57 28.27 0.00
N ASN A 342 -1.45 28.42 -0.72
CA ASN A 342 -1.43 28.99 -2.06
C ASN A 342 -2.18 28.07 -3.05
N ASN A 343 -1.99 26.75 -2.97
CA ASN A 343 -2.72 25.80 -3.77
C ASN A 343 -4.21 25.81 -3.47
N SER A 344 -4.59 25.95 -2.19
CA SER A 344 -5.99 26.11 -1.75
C SER A 344 -6.62 27.36 -2.37
N ALA A 345 -5.95 28.51 -2.26
CA ALA A 345 -6.42 29.74 -2.85
C ALA A 345 -6.57 29.66 -4.39
N GLN A 346 -5.66 28.98 -5.08
CA GLN A 346 -5.74 28.77 -6.52
C GLN A 346 -6.91 27.86 -6.89
N ILE A 347 -7.16 26.76 -6.15
CA ILE A 347 -8.32 25.89 -6.36
C ILE A 347 -9.63 26.67 -6.21
N VAL A 348 -9.74 27.47 -5.15
CA VAL A 348 -10.91 28.34 -4.94
C VAL A 348 -11.08 29.33 -6.10
N ASN A 349 -9.99 29.96 -6.55
CA ASN A 349 -10.04 30.89 -7.69
C ASN A 349 -10.49 30.22 -9.00
N ASP A 350 -10.03 28.98 -9.25
CA ASP A 350 -10.36 28.24 -10.47
C ASP A 350 -11.78 27.67 -10.48
N THR A 351 -12.34 27.35 -9.30
CA THR A 351 -13.57 26.58 -9.15
C THR A 351 -14.72 27.30 -8.50
N GLY A 352 -14.42 28.34 -7.71
CA GLY A 352 -15.41 29.11 -6.94
C GLY A 352 -15.89 28.42 -5.66
N PHE A 353 -15.38 27.21 -5.30
CA PHE A 353 -15.80 26.51 -4.08
C PHE A 353 -14.94 26.86 -2.88
N HIS A 354 -15.58 27.15 -1.75
CA HIS A 354 -14.98 27.51 -0.48
C HIS A 354 -15.24 26.44 0.60
N GLN A 355 -14.58 26.60 1.74
CA GLN A 355 -14.87 25.80 2.93
C GLN A 355 -16.35 25.95 3.33
N GLY A 356 -17.00 24.84 3.69
CA GLY A 356 -18.41 24.79 4.05
C GLY A 356 -19.37 24.63 2.87
N GLU A 357 -18.87 24.55 1.64
CA GLU A 357 -19.68 24.36 0.42
C GLU A 357 -19.60 22.93 -0.14
N GLY A 358 -18.95 22.02 0.59
CA GLY A 358 -18.82 20.63 0.24
C GLY A 358 -19.88 19.71 0.87
N TYR A 359 -19.81 18.41 0.53
CA TYR A 359 -20.59 17.30 1.11
C TYR A 359 -19.68 16.15 1.52
#